data_aace1c8dc200339c0f2fe2876f6273a5
#
_entry.id   aace1c8dc200339c0f2fe2876f6273a5
#
_cell.length_a   1.000
_cell.length_b   1.000
_cell.length_c   1.000
_cell.angle_alpha   90.00
_cell.angle_beta   90.00
_cell.angle_gamma   90.00
#
_symmetry.space_group_name_H-M   'P 1'
#
loop_
_entity.id
_entity.type
_entity.pdbx_description
1 polymer ?
#
loop_
_entity_poly.entity_id
_entity_poly.type
_entity_poly.pdbx_seq_one_letter_code
_entity_poly.pdbx_strand_id
1 'polypeptide(L)' 'MEKKFLTDFKEILEMENEEIHLSDNFREYEKWDSLAYLSLIAMMDEEFGVQIEGNEFKKLITLNDLINAINAKKIDGGN' A
#
# COMPACT_ATOMS: atom_id res chain seq x y z
N MET A 1 10.62 2.85 6.63
CA MET A 1 9.43 3.09 5.81
C MET A 1 8.60 1.82 5.63
N GLU A 2 9.24 0.72 5.29
CA GLU A 2 8.52 -0.54 5.05
C GLU A 2 7.69 -0.98 6.26
N LYS A 3 8.29 -0.94 7.44
CA LYS A 3 7.61 -1.36 8.66
C LYS A 3 6.39 -0.49 8.94
N LYS A 4 6.53 0.82 8.77
CA LYS A 4 5.41 1.72 8.98
C LYS A 4 4.30 1.46 7.96
N PHE A 5 4.68 1.24 6.71
CA PHE A 5 3.69 0.95 5.67
C PHE A 5 2.89 -0.31 6.01
N LEU A 6 3.58 -1.38 6.41
CA LEU A 6 2.90 -2.63 6.73
C LEU A 6 1.98 -2.47 7.94
N THR A 7 2.42 -1.74 8.94
CA THR A 7 1.59 -1.47 10.11
C THR A 7 0.32 -0.73 9.70
N ASP A 8 0.46 0.32 8.92
CA ASP A 8 -0.69 1.11 8.47
C ASP A 8 -1.61 0.29 7.58
N PHE A 9 -1.03 -0.52 6.70
CA PHE A 9 -1.81 -1.38 5.81
C PHE A 9 -2.67 -2.36 6.60
N LYS A 10 -2.07 -2.98 7.62
CA LYS A 10 -2.82 -3.93 8.44
C LYS A 10 -3.96 -3.26 9.19
N GLU A 11 -3.75 -2.03 9.64
CA GLU A 11 -4.82 -1.29 10.32
C GLU A 11 -5.98 -1.00 9.36
N ILE A 12 -5.66 -0.61 8.14
CA ILE A 12 -6.69 -0.31 7.15
C ILE A 12 -7.58 -1.51 6.89
N LEU A 13 -6.97 -2.69 6.77
CA LEU A 13 -7.71 -3.90 6.48
C LEU A 13 -8.18 -4.65 7.73
N GLU A 14 -7.94 -4.08 8.91
CA GLU A 14 -8.32 -4.72 10.16
C GLU A 14 -7.70 -6.11 10.30
N MET A 15 -6.42 -6.19 9.93
CA MET A 15 -5.65 -7.43 9.96
C MET A 15 -4.51 -7.34 10.96
N GLU A 16 -4.68 -6.57 12.03
CA GLU A 16 -3.57 -6.31 12.97
C GLU A 16 -3.02 -7.57 13.60
N ASN A 17 -3.86 -8.59 13.75
CA ASN A 17 -3.44 -9.84 14.38
C ASN A 17 -3.03 -10.91 13.37
N GLU A 18 -2.97 -10.56 12.09
CA GLU A 18 -2.61 -11.52 11.05
C GLU A 18 -1.22 -11.24 10.52
N GLU A 19 -0.55 -12.30 10.13
CA GLU A 19 0.76 -12.18 9.53
C GLU A 19 0.62 -11.97 8.03
N ILE A 20 1.35 -11.00 7.49
CA ILE A 20 1.35 -10.73 6.05
C ILE A 20 2.80 -10.77 5.55
N HIS A 21 2.96 -11.07 4.27
CA HIS A 21 4.27 -11.20 3.66
C HIS A 21 4.37 -10.32 2.43
N LEU A 22 5.56 -9.82 2.15
CA LEU A 22 5.77 -8.91 1.01
C LEU A 22 5.39 -9.54 -0.32
N SER A 23 5.50 -10.85 -0.43
CA SER A 23 5.15 -11.55 -1.67
C SER A 23 3.66 -11.81 -1.81
N ASP A 24 2.87 -11.47 -0.81
CA ASP A 24 1.43 -11.71 -0.86
C ASP A 24 0.77 -10.83 -1.92
N ASN A 25 -0.19 -11.43 -2.63
CA ASN A 25 -1.07 -10.66 -3.51
C ASN A 25 -2.15 -10.02 -2.63
N PHE A 26 -2.00 -8.73 -2.37
CA PHE A 26 -2.90 -8.05 -1.44
C PHE A 26 -4.34 -8.03 -1.94
N ARG A 27 -4.53 -8.15 -3.24
CA ARG A 27 -5.88 -8.14 -3.80
C ARG A 27 -6.67 -9.40 -3.46
N GLU A 28 -5.98 -10.44 -3.02
CA GLU A 28 -6.62 -11.71 -2.64
C GLU A 28 -6.95 -11.76 -1.16
N TYR A 29 -6.56 -10.77 -0.39
CA TYR A 29 -6.94 -10.74 1.01
C TYR A 29 -8.46 -10.60 1.13
N GLU A 30 -9.03 -11.36 2.05
CA GLU A 30 -10.48 -11.37 2.23
C GLU A 30 -11.03 -9.97 2.53
N LYS A 31 -10.26 -9.17 3.25
CA LYS A 31 -10.70 -7.84 3.65
C LYS A 31 -10.50 -6.79 2.56
N TRP A 32 -9.87 -7.14 1.45
CA TRP A 32 -9.62 -6.17 0.38
C TRP A 32 -10.92 -5.86 -0.36
N ASP A 33 -11.27 -4.58 -0.42
CA ASP A 33 -12.46 -4.11 -1.13
C ASP A 33 -12.24 -2.67 -1.56
N SER A 34 -13.28 -2.06 -2.12
CA SER A 34 -13.19 -0.69 -2.61
C SER A 34 -12.87 0.31 -1.51
N LEU A 35 -13.42 0.08 -0.33
CA LEU A 35 -13.16 0.97 0.80
C LEU A 35 -11.70 0.86 1.24
N ALA A 36 -11.18 -0.36 1.28
CA ALA A 36 -9.77 -0.57 1.62
C ALA A 36 -8.88 0.12 0.59
N TYR A 37 -9.23 0.02 -0.69
CA TYR A 37 -8.48 0.69 -1.75
C TYR A 37 -8.44 2.20 -1.51
N LEU A 38 -9.58 2.81 -1.26
CA LEU A 38 -9.62 4.26 -1.04
C LEU A 38 -8.82 4.66 0.20
N SER A 39 -8.92 3.86 1.26
CA SER A 39 -8.16 4.13 2.47
C SER A 39 -6.67 4.00 2.24
N LEU A 40 -6.26 3.02 1.44
CA LEU A 40 -4.85 2.84 1.11
C LEU A 40 -4.31 4.03 0.32
N ILE A 41 -5.06 4.49 -0.68
CA ILE A 41 -4.64 5.64 -1.46
C ILE A 41 -4.47 6.86 -0.57
N ALA A 42 -5.43 7.08 0.34
CA ALA A 42 -5.36 8.21 1.27
C ALA A 42 -4.16 8.08 2.21
N MET A 43 -3.90 6.89 2.69
CA MET A 43 -2.78 6.67 3.61
C MET A 43 -1.44 6.93 2.91
N MET A 44 -1.30 6.48 1.67
CA MET A 44 -0.05 6.70 0.95
C MET A 44 0.19 8.21 0.74
N ASP A 45 -0.86 8.96 0.49
CA ASP A 45 -0.75 10.40 0.34
C ASP A 45 -0.39 11.07 1.67
N GLU A 46 -1.14 10.73 2.71
CA GLU A 46 -1.00 11.41 4.00
C GLU A 46 0.28 11.04 4.73
N GLU A 47 0.66 9.76 4.69
CA GLU A 47 1.80 9.26 5.48
C GLU A 47 3.10 9.31 4.71
N PHE A 48 3.06 9.21 3.40
CA PHE A 48 4.28 9.12 2.60
C PHE A 48 4.37 10.20 1.51
N GLY A 49 3.32 11.00 1.35
CA GLY A 49 3.33 12.05 0.35
C GLY A 49 3.35 11.51 -1.07
N VAL A 50 2.77 10.33 -1.28
CA VAL A 50 2.82 9.64 -2.57
C VAL A 50 1.42 9.51 -3.14
N GLN A 51 1.27 9.93 -4.42
CA GLN A 51 0.01 9.79 -5.13
C GLN A 51 0.20 8.82 -6.29
N ILE A 52 -0.66 7.80 -6.34
CA ILE A 52 -0.60 6.78 -7.38
C ILE A 52 -1.92 6.81 -8.16
N GLU A 53 -1.82 7.00 -9.46
CA GLU A 53 -3.01 7.06 -10.31
C GLU A 53 -3.57 5.66 -10.53
N GLY A 54 -4.87 5.61 -10.88
CA GLY A 54 -5.55 4.35 -11.05
C GLY A 54 -4.89 3.40 -12.04
N ASN A 55 -4.43 3.95 -13.17
CA ASN A 55 -3.78 3.11 -14.18
C ASN A 55 -2.48 2.51 -13.67
N GLU A 56 -1.75 3.26 -12.87
CA GLU A 56 -0.52 2.77 -12.27
C GLU A 56 -0.84 1.73 -11.21
N PHE A 57 -1.86 2.01 -10.39
CA PHE A 57 -2.22 1.10 -9.30
C PHE A 57 -2.64 -0.27 -9.81
N LYS A 58 -3.27 -0.31 -10.98
CA LYS A 58 -3.72 -1.58 -11.57
C LYS A 58 -2.57 -2.57 -11.79
N LYS A 59 -1.36 -2.06 -11.94
CA LYS A 59 -0.18 -2.90 -12.20
C LYS A 59 0.44 -3.44 -10.93
N LEU A 60 0.00 -2.95 -9.77
CA LEU A 60 0.60 -3.35 -8.49
C LEU A 60 -0.18 -4.55 -7.94
N ILE A 61 0.50 -5.64 -7.71
CA ILE A 61 -0.12 -6.91 -7.34
C ILE A 61 0.24 -7.34 -5.93
N THR A 62 1.52 -7.20 -5.55
CA THR A 62 1.98 -7.66 -4.25
C THR A 62 2.25 -6.48 -3.32
N LEU A 63 2.36 -6.77 -2.03
CA LEU A 63 2.75 -5.74 -1.07
C LEU A 63 4.10 -5.15 -1.43
N ASN A 64 5.01 -6.00 -1.93
CA ASN A 64 6.31 -5.51 -2.36
C ASN A 64 6.18 -4.51 -3.50
N ASP A 65 5.23 -4.75 -4.41
CA ASP A 65 4.99 -3.79 -5.51
C ASP A 65 4.58 -2.42 -4.96
N LEU A 66 3.73 -2.42 -3.94
CA LEU A 66 3.29 -1.16 -3.32
C LEU A 66 4.46 -0.43 -2.70
N ILE A 67 5.30 -1.15 -1.98
CA ILE A 67 6.46 -0.56 -1.33
C ILE A 67 7.42 0.00 -2.36
N ASN A 68 7.65 -0.75 -3.44
CA ASN A 68 8.54 -0.28 -4.50
C ASN A 68 7.99 0.98 -5.17
N ALA A 69 6.68 1.05 -5.37
CA ALA A 69 6.05 2.22 -5.97
C ALA A 69 6.22 3.45 -5.07
N ILE A 70 6.05 3.27 -3.76
CA ILE A 70 6.24 4.36 -2.82
C ILE A 70 7.69 4.84 -2.86
N ASN A 71 8.64 3.92 -2.84
CA ASN A 71 10.05 4.28 -2.86
C ASN A 71 10.43 5.03 -4.14
N ALA A 72 9.91 4.58 -5.28
CA ALA A 72 10.21 5.22 -6.55
C ALA A 72 9.69 6.66 -6.58
N LYS A 73 8.48 6.86 -6.09
CA LYS A 73 7.89 8.19 -6.11
C LYS A 73 8.51 9.12 -5.07
N LYS A 74 8.92 8.57 -3.93
CA LYS A 74 9.59 9.38 -2.92
C LYS A 74 10.94 9.87 -3.42
N ILE A 75 11.65 9.03 -4.15
CA ILE A 75 12.93 9.44 -4.72
C ILE A 75 12.72 10.58 -5.70
N ASP A 76 11.70 10.46 -6.55
CA ASP A 76 11.38 11.52 -7.52
C ASP A 76 10.97 12.80 -6.82
N GLY A 77 10.13 12.69 -5.81
CA GLY A 77 9.63 13.85 -5.10
C GLY A 77 10.60 14.43 -4.10
N GLY A 78 11.59 13.65 -3.71
CA GLY A 78 12.54 14.06 -2.69
C GLY A 78 13.65 14.96 -3.19
N ASN A 79 13.68 15.21 -4.46
CA ASN A 79 14.75 16.06 -5.03
C ASN A 79 14.33 17.51 -5.16
#